data_520f382e9300b160c0e02e9573dc20c6
#
_entry.id   520f382e9300b160c0e02e9573dc20c6
#
_cell.length_a   1.000
_cell.length_b   1.000
_cell.length_c   1.000
_cell.angle_alpha   90.00
_cell.angle_beta   90.00
_cell.angle_gamma   90.00
#
_symmetry.space_group_name_H-M   'P 1'
#
loop_
_entity.id
_entity.type
_entity.pdbx_description
1 polymer ?
#
loop_
_entity_poly.entity_id
_entity_poly.type
_entity_poly.pdbx_seq_one_letter_code
_entity_poly.pdbx_strand_id
1 'polypeptide(L)'
;MKMTVKKYMAIVGIALAMVACDRGGEHIEFAIDRTKIEVSEVGGTEQVQLSSSDDWIASTDNTWITISPANGRGSTPCKIIIDSALTASPRTGVVRIENTRTWKSQDIVVEQRGYPYTIEIEDNAVELSNFEAYGKRYFDVRVRSNVDFEIDFPDNAGWLTNDSYRLTLDRGARPREVTVRFNWDINTSPRERLAEVAFRPKSGVAMARQDALNVRQEASAPIVENTREGDSVALLSIARAMGLYTMWDASTPMSTWNNVTLWEEQMAGCTPDKVGRVRSVEILLFHTREKLPYEVRYLTAAEEIYIFGNTNTFMLNLELGDDIAELTQLRRLTVGSYGLIDLPQSLARLKNLEHLDVSANNFQTVPEVLTKENFPKLRTLIMNANQRSLIYDLSNSTRTDVGGFIDEPEFPTDLIKWDLDTLVLSVNYLQGELPTFEDDPEVPYYTQEEIDAVDTLPQFLVDHRIKKVMPSTKRFAINFNRLYGNLPDWLLYHPALDWWVPYSLVFQQEGRARNGRQAMFDNEPANLNYYYEVYTFKQKPTGEYE
;
A
#
# COMPACT_ATOMS: atom_id res chain seq x y z
N MET A 1 -12.85 -46.36 -4.15
CA MET A 1 -13.31 -46.90 -5.43
C MET A 1 -12.11 -47.52 -6.11
N LYS A 2 -12.14 -48.80 -6.42
CA LYS A 2 -11.01 -49.62 -6.83
C LYS A 2 -10.48 -49.18 -8.21
N MET A 3 -9.24 -48.74 -8.29
CA MET A 3 -8.55 -48.57 -9.57
C MET A 3 -7.86 -49.85 -10.00
N THR A 4 -8.25 -50.31 -11.15
CA THR A 4 -7.80 -51.58 -11.78
C THR A 4 -6.49 -51.32 -12.52
N VAL A 5 -5.40 -51.92 -12.05
CA VAL A 5 -4.11 -51.94 -12.73
C VAL A 5 -4.16 -52.94 -13.89
N LYS A 6 -4.07 -52.46 -15.12
CA LYS A 6 -3.87 -53.32 -16.29
C LYS A 6 -2.41 -53.74 -16.40
N LYS A 7 -2.13 -55.02 -16.11
CA LYS A 7 -0.85 -55.69 -16.42
C LYS A 7 -0.82 -55.99 -17.90
N TYR A 8 0.15 -55.43 -18.62
CA TYR A 8 0.50 -55.95 -19.94
C TYR A 8 1.46 -57.14 -19.76
N MET A 9 1.00 -58.31 -20.11
CA MET A 9 1.76 -59.54 -20.16
C MET A 9 2.47 -59.62 -21.54
N ALA A 10 3.77 -59.47 -21.54
CA ALA A 10 4.61 -59.76 -22.74
C ALA A 10 4.69 -61.28 -22.90
N ILE A 11 4.20 -61.77 -24.03
CA ILE A 11 4.32 -63.18 -24.41
C ILE A 11 5.71 -63.39 -24.98
N VAL A 12 6.57 -64.08 -24.21
CA VAL A 12 7.85 -64.59 -24.70
C VAL A 12 7.64 -65.93 -25.37
N GLY A 13 7.67 -65.92 -26.68
CA GLY A 13 7.65 -67.19 -27.45
C GLY A 13 9.03 -67.89 -27.35
N ILE A 14 9.12 -68.97 -26.59
CA ILE A 14 10.28 -69.85 -26.56
C ILE A 14 10.13 -70.83 -27.73
N ALA A 15 10.93 -70.65 -28.76
CA ALA A 15 11.14 -71.67 -29.79
C ALA A 15 12.23 -72.65 -29.32
N LEU A 16 11.81 -73.89 -28.95
CA LEU A 16 12.74 -74.99 -28.73
C LEU A 16 13.25 -75.48 -30.09
N ALA A 17 14.49 -75.15 -30.41
CA ALA A 17 15.20 -75.81 -31.53
C ALA A 17 15.89 -77.08 -31.01
N MET A 18 15.51 -78.22 -31.53
CA MET A 18 16.23 -79.50 -31.33
C MET A 18 17.57 -79.42 -32.04
N VAL A 19 18.64 -79.60 -31.29
CA VAL A 19 20.04 -79.73 -31.83
C VAL A 19 20.27 -81.15 -32.33
N ALA A 20 20.34 -81.30 -33.63
CA ALA A 20 21.00 -82.44 -34.23
C ALA A 20 22.53 -82.19 -34.30
N CYS A 21 23.36 -83.01 -33.67
CA CYS A 21 24.79 -82.92 -33.75
C CYS A 21 25.24 -83.24 -35.18
N ASP A 22 25.61 -82.21 -35.93
CA ASP A 22 26.45 -82.35 -37.11
C ASP A 22 27.80 -81.65 -36.88
N ARG A 23 28.91 -82.31 -37.11
CA ARG A 23 30.29 -81.82 -36.91
C ARG A 23 30.77 -80.92 -38.08
N GLY A 24 29.95 -79.96 -38.41
CA GLY A 24 30.32 -78.79 -39.21
C GLY A 24 29.80 -77.61 -38.47
N GLY A 25 30.61 -76.81 -37.76
CA GLY A 25 30.15 -75.65 -37.01
C GLY A 25 29.35 -74.76 -37.95
N GLU A 26 28.04 -74.69 -37.72
CA GLU A 26 27.13 -73.73 -38.42
C GLU A 26 27.75 -72.34 -38.24
N HIS A 27 28.07 -71.73 -39.37
CA HIS A 27 28.51 -70.32 -39.36
C HIS A 27 27.32 -69.45 -39.02
N ILE A 28 27.22 -68.97 -37.76
CA ILE A 28 26.18 -68.03 -37.30
C ILE A 28 26.44 -66.70 -38.02
N GLU A 29 25.41 -66.29 -38.78
CA GLU A 29 25.50 -65.00 -39.49
C GLU A 29 25.58 -63.82 -38.46
N PHE A 30 26.40 -62.84 -38.81
CA PHE A 30 26.58 -61.66 -38.00
C PHE A 30 25.31 -60.81 -38.04
N ALA A 31 24.60 -60.73 -36.91
CA ALA A 31 23.34 -60.01 -36.77
C ALA A 31 23.15 -59.44 -35.35
N ILE A 32 22.40 -58.39 -35.25
CA ILE A 32 21.91 -57.81 -33.99
C ILE A 32 20.41 -57.88 -33.93
N ASP A 33 19.84 -58.00 -32.72
CA ASP A 33 18.40 -58.16 -32.50
C ASP A 33 17.61 -56.88 -32.72
N ARG A 34 18.27 -55.71 -32.65
CA ARG A 34 17.64 -54.41 -32.87
C ARG A 34 18.62 -53.37 -33.46
N THR A 35 18.11 -52.49 -34.30
CA THR A 35 18.87 -51.41 -34.94
C THR A 35 18.47 -50.03 -34.42
N LYS A 36 17.47 -49.97 -33.50
CA LYS A 36 17.02 -48.73 -32.90
C LYS A 36 16.80 -48.90 -31.41
N ILE A 37 17.21 -47.91 -30.63
CA ILE A 37 17.00 -47.78 -29.19
C ILE A 37 16.40 -46.42 -28.95
N GLU A 38 15.26 -46.34 -28.28
CA GLU A 38 14.61 -45.12 -27.85
C GLU A 38 14.63 -45.06 -26.33
N VAL A 39 15.14 -43.99 -25.76
CA VAL A 39 15.20 -43.79 -24.30
C VAL A 39 14.67 -42.44 -23.92
N SER A 40 14.19 -42.35 -22.66
CA SER A 40 13.78 -41.09 -22.05
C SER A 40 14.97 -40.19 -21.75
N GLU A 41 14.71 -39.00 -21.29
CA GLU A 41 15.70 -38.03 -20.83
C GLU A 41 16.57 -38.53 -19.67
N VAL A 42 16.07 -39.47 -18.89
CA VAL A 42 16.81 -40.04 -17.75
C VAL A 42 17.95 -40.92 -18.20
N GLY A 43 17.90 -41.43 -19.45
CA GLY A 43 18.85 -42.44 -19.95
C GLY A 43 18.49 -43.84 -19.45
N GLY A 44 19.49 -44.70 -19.41
CA GLY A 44 19.28 -46.08 -18.95
C GLY A 44 20.30 -47.06 -19.51
N THR A 45 20.02 -48.33 -19.31
CA THR A 45 20.82 -49.43 -19.86
C THR A 45 19.96 -50.34 -20.69
N GLU A 46 20.29 -50.47 -21.97
CA GLU A 46 19.64 -51.33 -22.91
C GLU A 46 20.53 -52.50 -23.27
N GLN A 47 19.98 -53.68 -23.39
CA GLN A 47 20.71 -54.87 -23.75
C GLN A 47 20.42 -55.23 -25.21
N VAL A 48 21.46 -55.43 -25.99
CA VAL A 48 21.39 -55.88 -27.39
C VAL A 48 21.96 -57.28 -27.50
N GLN A 49 21.25 -58.16 -28.13
CA GLN A 49 21.74 -59.51 -28.42
C GLN A 49 22.45 -59.53 -29.75
N LEU A 50 23.67 -60.00 -29.70
CA LEU A 50 24.53 -60.12 -30.88
C LEU A 50 24.67 -61.59 -31.21
N SER A 51 24.50 -61.97 -32.48
CA SER A 51 24.77 -63.29 -33.05
C SER A 51 25.96 -63.21 -33.95
N SER A 52 26.99 -64.02 -33.66
CA SER A 52 28.23 -64.04 -34.45
C SER A 52 28.95 -65.37 -34.23
N SER A 53 29.72 -65.87 -35.22
CA SER A 53 30.66 -66.90 -35.03
C SER A 53 32.08 -66.36 -34.81
N ASP A 54 32.33 -65.12 -35.10
CA ASP A 54 33.60 -64.45 -35.11
C ASP A 54 33.76 -63.43 -33.98
N ASP A 55 34.94 -62.87 -33.84
CA ASP A 55 35.18 -61.75 -32.93
C ASP A 55 34.56 -60.47 -33.49
N TRP A 56 34.12 -59.62 -32.59
CA TRP A 56 33.48 -58.35 -32.92
C TRP A 56 33.95 -57.22 -32.00
N ILE A 57 33.85 -55.98 -32.48
CA ILE A 57 34.02 -54.76 -31.71
C ILE A 57 32.86 -53.86 -31.87
N ALA A 58 32.54 -53.13 -30.79
CA ALA A 58 31.50 -52.11 -30.78
C ALA A 58 32.12 -50.74 -30.43
N SER A 59 31.75 -49.71 -31.16
CA SER A 59 32.30 -48.37 -31.00
C SER A 59 31.21 -47.31 -31.13
N THR A 60 31.45 -46.15 -30.55
CA THR A 60 30.62 -44.97 -30.72
C THR A 60 31.46 -43.72 -30.55
N ASP A 61 31.19 -42.69 -31.33
CA ASP A 61 31.76 -41.35 -31.20
C ASP A 61 31.00 -40.47 -30.18
N ASN A 62 29.93 -41.01 -29.62
CA ASN A 62 29.06 -40.27 -28.72
C ASN A 62 29.47 -40.47 -27.27
N THR A 63 30.03 -39.42 -26.63
CA THR A 63 30.55 -39.47 -25.26
C THR A 63 29.50 -39.78 -24.18
N TRP A 64 28.22 -39.71 -24.52
CA TRP A 64 27.09 -39.99 -23.62
C TRP A 64 26.56 -41.43 -23.77
N ILE A 65 27.22 -42.26 -24.59
CA ILE A 65 26.92 -43.67 -24.76
C ILE A 65 28.18 -44.49 -24.35
N THR A 66 27.97 -45.42 -23.44
CA THR A 66 29.00 -46.37 -23.03
C THR A 66 28.57 -47.77 -23.40
N ILE A 67 29.49 -48.54 -23.93
CA ILE A 67 29.25 -49.91 -24.42
C ILE A 67 29.97 -50.91 -23.52
N SER A 68 29.30 -51.96 -23.05
CA SER A 68 29.91 -52.96 -22.16
C SER A 68 29.33 -54.37 -22.38
N PRO A 69 30.14 -55.34 -22.81
CA PRO A 69 31.54 -55.19 -23.29
C PRO A 69 31.61 -54.50 -24.65
N ALA A 70 32.69 -53.76 -24.93
CA ALA A 70 32.91 -53.11 -26.21
C ALA A 70 33.56 -54.05 -27.27
N ASN A 71 33.86 -55.26 -26.90
CA ASN A 71 34.33 -56.33 -27.81
C ASN A 71 33.94 -57.68 -27.23
N GLY A 72 33.94 -58.69 -28.08
CA GLY A 72 33.64 -60.05 -27.69
C GLY A 72 33.92 -61.09 -28.79
N ARG A 73 33.68 -62.35 -28.45
CA ARG A 73 33.81 -63.46 -29.38
C ARG A 73 32.52 -64.29 -29.36
N GLY A 74 31.98 -64.54 -30.51
CA GLY A 74 30.76 -65.31 -30.66
C GLY A 74 29.55 -64.52 -30.25
N SER A 75 28.39 -65.21 -30.05
CA SER A 75 27.13 -64.62 -29.66
C SER A 75 27.19 -64.22 -28.20
N THR A 76 27.17 -62.90 -27.92
CA THR A 76 27.25 -62.33 -26.57
C THR A 76 26.34 -61.12 -26.45
N PRO A 77 25.62 -60.95 -25.34
CA PRO A 77 24.86 -59.74 -25.10
C PRO A 77 25.78 -58.56 -24.87
N CYS A 78 25.44 -57.42 -25.47
CA CYS A 78 26.11 -56.14 -25.29
C CYS A 78 25.17 -55.16 -24.58
N LYS A 79 25.63 -54.47 -23.55
CA LYS A 79 24.91 -53.43 -22.86
C LYS A 79 25.29 -52.08 -23.42
N ILE A 80 24.29 -51.30 -23.80
CA ILE A 80 24.44 -49.92 -24.20
C ILE A 80 23.92 -49.08 -23.05
N ILE A 81 24.82 -48.36 -22.38
CA ILE A 81 24.56 -47.51 -21.23
C ILE A 81 24.48 -46.08 -21.76
N ILE A 82 23.36 -45.45 -21.51
CA ILE A 82 23.03 -44.12 -22.05
C ILE A 82 22.92 -43.16 -20.87
N ASP A 83 23.77 -42.14 -20.85
CA ASP A 83 23.74 -41.08 -19.83
C ASP A 83 22.47 -40.26 -19.94
N SER A 84 22.07 -39.64 -18.81
CA SER A 84 20.93 -38.72 -18.81
C SER A 84 21.19 -37.52 -19.73
N ALA A 85 20.15 -37.02 -20.36
CA ALA A 85 20.20 -35.81 -21.18
C ALA A 85 20.61 -34.59 -20.35
N LEU A 86 21.37 -33.68 -20.96
CA LEU A 86 21.75 -32.41 -20.33
C LEU A 86 21.02 -31.20 -20.92
N THR A 87 20.26 -31.39 -21.98
CA THR A 87 19.55 -30.33 -22.70
C THR A 87 18.10 -30.69 -22.92
N ALA A 88 17.29 -29.70 -23.26
CA ALA A 88 15.91 -29.93 -23.66
C ALA A 88 15.76 -30.42 -25.09
N SER A 89 16.81 -30.33 -25.91
CA SER A 89 16.80 -30.84 -27.27
C SER A 89 17.04 -32.37 -27.29
N PRO A 90 16.26 -33.12 -28.06
CA PRO A 90 16.54 -34.54 -28.27
C PRO A 90 17.90 -34.69 -28.95
N ARG A 91 18.53 -35.85 -28.72
CA ARG A 91 19.82 -36.18 -29.33
C ARG A 91 19.78 -37.59 -29.89
N THR A 92 20.61 -37.78 -30.93
CA THR A 92 20.76 -39.05 -31.61
C THR A 92 22.22 -39.42 -31.60
N GLY A 93 22.52 -40.67 -31.33
CA GLY A 93 23.86 -41.26 -31.41
C GLY A 93 23.83 -42.56 -32.16
N VAL A 94 25.00 -43.02 -32.58
CA VAL A 94 25.16 -44.28 -33.29
C VAL A 94 26.16 -45.17 -32.55
N VAL A 95 25.78 -46.40 -32.34
CA VAL A 95 26.69 -47.49 -31.93
C VAL A 95 26.91 -48.38 -33.12
N ARG A 96 28.14 -48.48 -33.55
CA ARG A 96 28.54 -49.37 -34.64
C ARG A 96 29.11 -50.67 -34.07
N ILE A 97 28.57 -51.80 -34.50
CA ILE A 97 29.10 -53.11 -34.17
C ILE A 97 29.67 -53.73 -35.46
N GLU A 98 30.93 -54.16 -35.39
CA GLU A 98 31.66 -54.64 -36.55
C GLU A 98 32.27 -56.04 -36.30
N ASN A 99 32.08 -56.93 -37.24
CA ASN A 99 32.73 -58.25 -37.26
C ASN A 99 34.17 -58.08 -37.75
N THR A 100 35.17 -58.42 -36.94
CA THR A 100 36.59 -58.15 -37.20
C THR A 100 37.17 -59.03 -38.32
N ARG A 101 36.47 -60.08 -38.69
CA ARG A 101 36.92 -60.97 -39.74
C ARG A 101 36.37 -60.61 -41.10
N THR A 102 35.04 -60.30 -41.14
CA THR A 102 34.31 -60.05 -42.40
C THR A 102 34.18 -58.55 -42.72
N TRP A 103 34.49 -57.69 -41.78
CA TRP A 103 34.33 -56.26 -41.84
C TRP A 103 32.87 -55.83 -42.12
N LYS A 104 31.90 -56.72 -41.90
CA LYS A 104 30.52 -56.38 -41.91
C LYS A 104 30.15 -55.60 -40.65
N SER A 105 29.49 -54.47 -40.80
CA SER A 105 29.05 -53.67 -39.67
C SER A 105 27.56 -53.50 -39.66
N GLN A 106 27.00 -53.32 -38.45
CA GLN A 106 25.62 -52.94 -38.24
C GLN A 106 25.58 -51.75 -37.24
N ASP A 107 24.74 -50.79 -37.56
CA ASP A 107 24.58 -49.58 -36.76
C ASP A 107 23.29 -49.65 -35.92
N ILE A 108 23.40 -49.26 -34.67
CA ILE A 108 22.29 -49.08 -33.77
C ILE A 108 22.09 -47.57 -33.56
N VAL A 109 20.97 -47.06 -33.96
CA VAL A 109 20.61 -45.66 -33.72
C VAL A 109 20.00 -45.54 -32.33
N VAL A 110 20.60 -44.72 -31.49
CA VAL A 110 20.13 -44.41 -30.14
C VAL A 110 19.50 -43.02 -30.17
N GLU A 111 18.20 -42.96 -29.97
CA GLU A 111 17.45 -41.70 -29.87
C GLU A 111 17.09 -41.44 -28.40
N GLN A 112 17.49 -40.29 -27.89
CA GLN A 112 17.19 -39.88 -26.54
C GLN A 112 16.37 -38.58 -26.54
N ARG A 113 15.30 -38.56 -25.77
CA ARG A 113 14.50 -37.35 -25.54
C ARG A 113 15.31 -36.36 -24.70
N GLY A 114 15.11 -35.08 -24.96
CA GLY A 114 15.57 -34.01 -24.09
C GLY A 114 14.66 -33.80 -22.88
N TYR A 115 15.13 -33.10 -21.86
CA TYR A 115 14.31 -32.72 -20.73
C TYR A 115 13.20 -31.77 -21.18
N PRO A 116 11.94 -32.06 -20.87
CA PRO A 116 10.84 -31.12 -21.10
C PRO A 116 11.02 -29.92 -20.18
N TYR A 117 10.62 -28.72 -20.63
CA TYR A 117 10.57 -27.56 -19.77
C TYR A 117 9.39 -27.68 -18.82
N THR A 118 9.67 -27.56 -17.52
CA THR A 118 8.66 -27.67 -16.47
C THR A 118 8.84 -26.63 -15.39
N ILE A 119 7.72 -26.14 -14.86
CA ILE A 119 7.61 -25.42 -13.59
C ILE A 119 6.61 -26.19 -12.76
N GLU A 120 7.08 -26.82 -11.71
CA GLU A 120 6.29 -27.68 -10.82
C GLU A 120 6.28 -27.08 -9.42
N ILE A 121 5.10 -27.04 -8.80
CA ILE A 121 4.92 -26.57 -7.42
C ILE A 121 4.60 -27.78 -6.57
N GLU A 122 5.35 -27.98 -5.47
CA GLU A 122 5.18 -29.15 -4.60
C GLU A 122 3.78 -29.18 -3.97
N ASP A 123 3.39 -28.06 -3.34
CA ASP A 123 2.06 -27.84 -2.77
C ASP A 123 1.47 -26.59 -3.44
N ASN A 124 0.59 -26.81 -4.40
CA ASN A 124 0.03 -25.72 -5.20
C ASN A 124 -1.28 -25.14 -4.67
N ALA A 125 -1.68 -25.51 -3.45
CA ALA A 125 -2.84 -24.96 -2.75
C ALA A 125 -2.45 -24.56 -1.33
N VAL A 126 -2.70 -23.30 -0.99
CA VAL A 126 -2.40 -22.72 0.32
C VAL A 126 -3.67 -22.12 0.91
N GLU A 127 -3.95 -22.50 2.15
CA GLU A 127 -5.04 -21.91 2.94
C GLU A 127 -4.45 -21.04 4.06
N LEU A 128 -4.91 -19.80 4.14
CA LEU A 128 -4.47 -18.80 5.11
C LEU A 128 -5.64 -18.41 6.01
N SER A 129 -5.34 -18.15 7.28
CA SER A 129 -6.29 -17.49 8.17
C SER A 129 -6.55 -16.04 7.71
N ASN A 130 -7.62 -15.43 8.20
CA ASN A 130 -7.91 -14.04 7.90
C ASN A 130 -6.92 -13.06 8.55
N PHE A 131 -6.27 -13.45 9.66
CA PHE A 131 -5.27 -12.62 10.33
C PHE A 131 -4.16 -13.47 10.97
N GLU A 132 -3.00 -12.85 11.15
CA GLU A 132 -1.88 -13.38 11.93
C GLU A 132 -1.02 -12.18 12.38
N ALA A 133 -0.17 -12.37 13.39
CA ALA A 133 0.82 -11.38 13.80
C ALA A 133 1.72 -11.00 12.62
N TYR A 134 2.07 -9.74 12.49
CA TYR A 134 2.77 -9.18 11.33
C TYR A 134 4.01 -10.00 10.93
N GLY A 135 4.85 -10.39 11.87
CA GLY A 135 6.07 -11.17 11.61
C GLY A 135 5.85 -12.63 11.21
N LYS A 136 4.60 -13.11 11.17
CA LYS A 136 4.23 -14.48 10.80
C LYS A 136 3.38 -14.56 9.53
N ARG A 137 3.15 -13.44 8.87
CA ARG A 137 2.31 -13.37 7.66
C ARG A 137 3.10 -13.75 6.42
N TYR A 138 3.63 -14.96 6.41
CA TYR A 138 4.32 -15.50 5.25
C TYR A 138 4.11 -17.01 5.13
N PHE A 139 4.39 -17.53 3.95
CA PHE A 139 4.50 -18.96 3.68
C PHE A 139 5.57 -19.19 2.60
N ASP A 140 6.14 -20.35 2.62
CA ASP A 140 7.20 -20.73 1.69
C ASP A 140 6.68 -21.76 0.70
N VAL A 141 6.95 -21.55 -0.58
CA VAL A 141 6.55 -22.43 -1.68
C VAL A 141 7.81 -23.02 -2.33
N ARG A 142 7.86 -24.34 -2.46
CA ARG A 142 8.93 -25.02 -3.18
C ARG A 142 8.55 -25.18 -4.64
N VAL A 143 9.38 -24.60 -5.49
CA VAL A 143 9.22 -24.63 -6.95
C VAL A 143 10.38 -25.38 -7.55
N ARG A 144 10.08 -26.38 -8.37
CA ARG A 144 11.03 -27.15 -9.12
C ARG A 144 10.95 -26.78 -10.59
N SER A 145 12.01 -26.21 -11.14
CA SER A 145 12.02 -25.72 -12.52
C SER A 145 13.35 -25.95 -13.21
N ASN A 146 13.30 -26.13 -14.52
CA ASN A 146 14.48 -26.12 -15.40
C ASN A 146 14.47 -24.94 -16.38
N VAL A 147 13.62 -23.95 -16.13
CA VAL A 147 13.56 -22.68 -16.87
C VAL A 147 13.46 -21.54 -15.87
N ASP A 148 14.08 -20.41 -16.19
CA ASP A 148 13.91 -19.19 -15.39
C ASP A 148 12.48 -18.67 -15.55
N PHE A 149 11.89 -18.22 -14.44
CA PHE A 149 10.50 -17.81 -14.41
C PHE A 149 10.31 -16.49 -13.67
N GLU A 150 9.18 -15.87 -13.88
CA GLU A 150 8.65 -14.75 -13.12
C GLU A 150 7.30 -15.14 -12.49
N ILE A 151 6.95 -14.45 -11.42
CA ILE A 151 5.72 -14.65 -10.69
C ILE A 151 4.77 -13.52 -11.08
N ASP A 152 3.61 -13.90 -11.57
CA ASP A 152 2.57 -12.98 -12.04
C ASP A 152 1.34 -13.09 -11.15
N PHE A 153 1.02 -11.97 -10.49
CA PHE A 153 -0.11 -11.86 -9.59
C PHE A 153 -1.34 -11.35 -10.35
N PRO A 154 -2.51 -11.92 -10.13
CA PRO A 154 -3.74 -11.36 -10.68
C PRO A 154 -4.07 -10.01 -10.02
N ASP A 155 -4.82 -9.16 -10.72
CA ASP A 155 -5.18 -7.80 -10.27
C ASP A 155 -5.84 -7.77 -8.87
N ASN A 156 -6.57 -8.81 -8.51
CA ASN A 156 -7.24 -8.95 -7.22
C ASN A 156 -6.34 -9.45 -6.08
N ALA A 157 -5.05 -9.70 -6.35
CA ALA A 157 -4.12 -10.25 -5.38
C ALA A 157 -3.15 -9.21 -4.78
N GLY A 158 -3.50 -7.93 -4.74
CA GLY A 158 -2.67 -6.89 -4.13
C GLY A 158 -2.35 -7.09 -2.64
N TRP A 159 -2.96 -8.09 -2.01
CA TRP A 159 -2.71 -8.55 -0.65
C TRP A 159 -1.61 -9.62 -0.53
N LEU A 160 -1.06 -10.07 -1.66
CA LEU A 160 0.06 -11.01 -1.76
C LEU A 160 1.27 -10.33 -2.39
N THR A 161 2.45 -10.65 -1.87
CA THR A 161 3.73 -10.26 -2.45
C THR A 161 4.70 -11.42 -2.30
N ASN A 162 5.81 -11.39 -3.00
CA ASN A 162 6.89 -12.36 -2.80
C ASN A 162 8.24 -11.68 -2.54
N ASP A 163 9.07 -12.35 -1.77
CA ASP A 163 10.45 -11.94 -1.59
C ASP A 163 11.27 -12.25 -2.85
N SER A 164 12.39 -11.57 -3.01
CA SER A 164 13.32 -11.89 -4.08
C SER A 164 13.85 -13.33 -3.94
N TYR A 165 13.81 -14.07 -5.02
CA TYR A 165 14.33 -15.43 -5.09
C TYR A 165 15.40 -15.55 -6.18
N ARG A 166 16.23 -16.58 -6.09
CA ARG A 166 17.24 -16.86 -7.09
C ARG A 166 17.23 -18.34 -7.47
N LEU A 167 16.82 -18.62 -8.70
CA LEU A 167 16.95 -19.94 -9.30
C LEU A 167 18.29 -20.00 -10.03
N THR A 168 19.14 -20.93 -9.64
CA THR A 168 20.42 -21.19 -10.34
C THR A 168 20.26 -22.41 -11.22
N LEU A 169 20.16 -22.18 -12.52
CA LEU A 169 20.15 -23.23 -13.53
C LEU A 169 21.60 -23.58 -13.88
N ASP A 170 21.99 -24.82 -13.58
CA ASP A 170 23.29 -25.33 -13.95
C ASP A 170 23.37 -25.60 -15.48
N ARG A 171 24.55 -26.02 -15.93
CA ARG A 171 24.73 -26.53 -17.30
C ARG A 171 23.87 -27.78 -17.49
N GLY A 172 22.74 -27.66 -18.08
CA GLY A 172 21.82 -28.75 -18.35
C GLY A 172 20.36 -28.39 -18.04
N ALA A 173 19.43 -29.17 -18.58
CA ALA A 173 18.00 -28.94 -18.46
C ALA A 173 17.36 -29.74 -17.32
N ARG A 174 18.11 -30.15 -16.32
CA ARG A 174 17.56 -30.83 -15.13
C ARG A 174 16.86 -29.81 -14.25
N PRO A 175 15.63 -30.11 -13.80
CA PRO A 175 14.94 -29.22 -12.87
C PRO A 175 15.72 -29.00 -11.57
N ARG A 176 15.74 -27.79 -11.10
CA ARG A 176 16.31 -27.36 -9.82
C ARG A 176 15.22 -26.84 -8.92
N GLU A 177 15.42 -26.98 -7.63
CA GLU A 177 14.49 -26.52 -6.61
C GLU A 177 14.88 -25.12 -6.12
N VAL A 178 13.89 -24.28 -5.92
CA VAL A 178 14.02 -22.98 -5.28
C VAL A 178 12.83 -22.80 -4.33
N THR A 179 13.09 -22.22 -3.17
CA THR A 179 12.05 -21.82 -2.23
C THR A 179 11.74 -20.34 -2.45
N VAL A 180 10.48 -20.03 -2.67
CA VAL A 180 9.95 -18.68 -2.80
C VAL A 180 9.11 -18.37 -1.57
N ARG A 181 9.44 -17.30 -0.88
CA ARG A 181 8.63 -16.79 0.24
C ARG A 181 7.59 -15.83 -0.28
N PHE A 182 6.36 -16.07 0.09
CA PHE A 182 5.22 -15.19 -0.13
C PHE A 182 4.85 -14.52 1.19
N ASN A 183 4.57 -13.23 1.14
CA ASN A 183 4.04 -12.46 2.25
C ASN A 183 2.58 -12.11 1.95
N TRP A 184 1.77 -12.07 2.97
CA TRP A 184 0.36 -11.79 2.83
C TRP A 184 -0.14 -10.79 3.86
N ASP A 185 -1.23 -10.11 3.55
CA ASP A 185 -1.85 -9.12 4.40
C ASP A 185 -3.17 -9.64 5.00
N ILE A 186 -3.57 -9.11 6.15
CA ILE A 186 -4.80 -9.51 6.83
C ILE A 186 -6.02 -9.29 5.94
N ASN A 187 -7.00 -10.18 6.04
CA ASN A 187 -8.29 -9.99 5.42
C ASN A 187 -9.29 -9.43 6.44
N THR A 188 -9.64 -8.17 6.29
CA THR A 188 -10.66 -7.49 7.11
C THR A 188 -12.04 -7.49 6.46
N SER A 189 -12.16 -8.05 5.24
CA SER A 189 -13.42 -8.17 4.53
C SER A 189 -14.23 -9.39 5.02
N PRO A 190 -15.57 -9.31 5.08
CA PRO A 190 -16.42 -10.46 5.35
C PRO A 190 -16.51 -11.46 4.17
N ARG A 191 -15.62 -11.33 3.19
CA ARG A 191 -15.51 -12.22 2.04
C ARG A 191 -14.13 -12.85 2.02
N GLU A 192 -14.09 -14.13 1.68
CA GLU A 192 -12.84 -14.81 1.40
C GLU A 192 -12.12 -14.19 0.19
N ARG A 193 -10.81 -14.34 0.16
CA ARG A 193 -9.98 -13.92 -0.97
C ARG A 193 -9.41 -15.15 -1.65
N LEU A 194 -9.41 -15.13 -2.96
CA LEU A 194 -8.85 -16.17 -3.80
C LEU A 194 -7.88 -15.54 -4.78
N ALA A 195 -6.70 -16.16 -4.93
CA ALA A 195 -5.72 -15.76 -5.91
C ALA A 195 -5.10 -16.99 -6.58
N GLU A 196 -5.07 -17.00 -7.91
CA GLU A 196 -4.32 -17.96 -8.70
C GLU A 196 -3.07 -17.25 -9.23
N VAL A 197 -1.92 -17.53 -8.59
CA VAL A 197 -0.65 -16.92 -8.92
C VAL A 197 0.04 -17.76 -9.99
N ALA A 198 0.33 -17.13 -11.12
CA ALA A 198 0.97 -17.80 -12.25
C ALA A 198 2.51 -17.70 -12.17
N PHE A 199 3.17 -18.79 -12.55
CA PHE A 199 4.63 -18.85 -12.71
C PHE A 199 4.93 -18.93 -14.21
N ARG A 200 5.39 -17.85 -14.80
CA ARG A 200 5.59 -17.74 -16.25
C ARG A 200 7.06 -17.87 -16.62
N PRO A 201 7.40 -18.67 -17.65
CA PRO A 201 8.79 -18.73 -18.13
C PRO A 201 9.20 -17.37 -18.71
N LYS A 202 10.36 -16.87 -18.33
CA LYS A 202 10.93 -15.64 -18.90
C LYS A 202 11.34 -15.77 -20.36
N SER A 203 11.51 -16.99 -20.85
CA SER A 203 11.82 -17.30 -22.24
C SER A 203 10.60 -17.89 -22.93
N GLY A 204 10.40 -17.59 -24.20
CA GLY A 204 9.26 -18.08 -24.99
C GLY A 204 9.37 -19.57 -25.37
N VAL A 205 9.71 -20.44 -24.41
CA VAL A 205 9.83 -21.90 -24.63
C VAL A 205 8.48 -22.58 -24.41
N ALA A 206 8.24 -23.67 -25.15
CA ALA A 206 7.05 -24.47 -24.96
C ALA A 206 7.17 -25.28 -23.67
N MET A 207 6.22 -25.09 -22.76
CA MET A 207 6.17 -25.79 -21.49
C MET A 207 5.45 -27.13 -21.61
N ALA A 208 6.03 -28.15 -21.03
CA ALA A 208 5.35 -29.46 -20.88
C ALA A 208 4.48 -29.50 -19.62
N ARG A 209 4.88 -28.74 -18.58
CA ARG A 209 4.10 -28.57 -17.35
C ARG A 209 4.38 -27.19 -16.76
N GLN A 210 3.34 -26.53 -16.37
CA GLN A 210 3.37 -25.23 -15.72
C GLN A 210 2.25 -25.19 -14.67
N ASP A 211 2.65 -25.29 -13.42
CA ASP A 211 1.71 -25.26 -12.30
C ASP A 211 1.41 -23.78 -11.91
N ALA A 212 0.22 -23.54 -11.37
CA ALA A 212 -0.16 -22.29 -10.73
C ALA A 212 -0.35 -22.51 -9.23
N LEU A 213 -0.12 -21.48 -8.42
CA LEU A 213 -0.34 -21.51 -6.99
C LEU A 213 -1.72 -20.94 -6.66
N ASN A 214 -2.56 -21.74 -6.04
CA ASN A 214 -3.88 -21.34 -5.56
C ASN A 214 -3.80 -20.95 -4.08
N VAL A 215 -4.07 -19.70 -3.79
CA VAL A 215 -4.09 -19.19 -2.41
C VAL A 215 -5.50 -18.78 -2.05
N ARG A 216 -6.00 -19.34 -0.95
CA ARG A 216 -7.27 -18.99 -0.35
C ARG A 216 -7.03 -18.39 1.02
N GLN A 217 -7.62 -17.24 1.28
CA GLN A 217 -7.60 -16.61 2.60
C GLN A 217 -9.01 -16.51 3.16
N GLU A 218 -9.17 -16.93 4.41
CA GLU A 218 -10.44 -16.87 5.12
C GLU A 218 -11.02 -15.47 5.19
N ALA A 219 -12.35 -15.39 5.20
CA ALA A 219 -13.06 -14.15 5.49
C ALA A 219 -12.87 -13.73 6.94
N SER A 220 -12.84 -12.42 7.17
CA SER A 220 -13.00 -11.87 8.51
C SER A 220 -14.44 -12.05 9.00
N ALA A 221 -14.62 -12.02 10.32
CA ALA A 221 -15.93 -11.78 10.86
C ALA A 221 -16.47 -10.43 10.34
N PRO A 222 -17.78 -10.30 10.09
CA PRO A 222 -18.36 -9.02 9.69
C PRO A 222 -18.13 -8.00 10.81
N ILE A 223 -17.91 -6.72 10.44
CA ILE A 223 -17.85 -5.64 11.41
C ILE A 223 -19.22 -5.52 12.06
N VAL A 224 -19.26 -5.81 13.35
CA VAL A 224 -20.48 -5.66 14.14
C VAL A 224 -20.53 -4.23 14.67
N GLU A 225 -21.52 -3.48 14.22
CA GLU A 225 -21.70 -2.08 14.61
C GLU A 225 -21.86 -1.94 16.13
N ASN A 226 -21.32 -0.86 16.67
CA ASN A 226 -21.42 -0.48 18.08
C ASN A 226 -20.84 -1.52 19.06
N THR A 227 -19.80 -2.24 18.64
CA THR A 227 -19.06 -3.19 19.48
C THR A 227 -17.57 -2.88 19.49
N ARG A 228 -16.88 -3.33 20.54
CA ARG A 228 -15.43 -3.23 20.67
C ARG A 228 -14.71 -4.01 19.58
N GLU A 229 -15.21 -5.19 19.26
CA GLU A 229 -14.68 -6.06 18.20
C GLU A 229 -14.83 -5.38 16.84
N GLY A 230 -15.98 -4.74 16.59
CA GLY A 230 -16.21 -3.96 15.38
C GLY A 230 -15.24 -2.78 15.25
N ASP A 231 -15.02 -2.04 16.33
CA ASP A 231 -14.05 -0.94 16.35
C ASP A 231 -12.62 -1.44 16.03
N SER A 232 -12.21 -2.59 16.57
CA SER A 232 -10.88 -3.15 16.33
C SER A 232 -10.68 -3.55 14.86
N VAL A 233 -11.67 -4.20 14.26
CA VAL A 233 -11.62 -4.57 12.83
C VAL A 233 -11.62 -3.31 11.95
N ALA A 234 -12.41 -2.31 12.30
CA ALA A 234 -12.44 -1.03 11.58
C ALA A 234 -11.06 -0.34 11.59
N LEU A 235 -10.42 -0.25 12.76
CA LEU A 235 -9.09 0.34 12.89
C LEU A 235 -8.03 -0.41 12.07
N LEU A 236 -8.04 -1.75 12.09
CA LEU A 236 -7.11 -2.56 11.30
C LEU A 236 -7.34 -2.35 9.79
N SER A 237 -8.60 -2.22 9.36
CA SER A 237 -8.95 -1.93 7.97
C SER A 237 -8.44 -0.55 7.54
N ILE A 238 -8.66 0.47 8.39
CA ILE A 238 -8.18 1.84 8.15
C ILE A 238 -6.65 1.86 8.06
N ALA A 239 -5.96 1.26 9.03
CA ALA A 239 -4.50 1.22 9.03
C ALA A 239 -3.95 0.55 7.76
N ARG A 240 -4.56 -0.55 7.33
CA ARG A 240 -4.19 -1.24 6.10
C ARG A 240 -4.38 -0.36 4.87
N ALA A 241 -5.55 0.25 4.70
CA ALA A 241 -5.85 1.11 3.57
C ALA A 241 -4.94 2.34 3.51
N MET A 242 -4.46 2.81 4.68
CA MET A 242 -3.54 3.93 4.80
C MET A 242 -2.05 3.52 4.79
N GLY A 243 -1.73 2.27 4.46
CA GLY A 243 -0.35 1.79 4.37
C GLY A 243 0.36 1.60 5.72
N LEU A 244 -0.37 1.57 6.82
CA LEU A 244 0.15 1.45 8.19
C LEU A 244 0.07 0.02 8.72
N TYR A 245 0.59 -0.93 7.95
CA TYR A 245 0.46 -2.37 8.21
C TYR A 245 1.00 -2.87 9.56
N THR A 246 1.89 -2.10 10.19
CA THR A 246 2.53 -2.45 11.47
C THR A 246 2.05 -1.61 12.64
N MET A 247 1.11 -0.69 12.42
CA MET A 247 0.69 0.25 13.45
C MET A 247 0.02 -0.44 14.62
N TRP A 248 -0.83 -1.42 14.34
CA TRP A 248 -1.54 -2.21 15.33
C TRP A 248 -1.43 -3.70 15.04
N ASP A 249 -1.24 -4.49 16.10
CA ASP A 249 -1.13 -5.95 15.99
C ASP A 249 -2.46 -6.61 16.34
N ALA A 250 -3.09 -7.25 15.36
CA ALA A 250 -4.36 -7.95 15.52
C ALA A 250 -4.32 -9.09 16.57
N SER A 251 -3.13 -9.60 16.91
CA SER A 251 -2.94 -10.62 17.93
C SER A 251 -2.93 -10.06 19.37
N THR A 252 -2.92 -8.73 19.53
CA THR A 252 -2.90 -8.06 20.83
C THR A 252 -4.22 -7.33 21.12
N PRO A 253 -4.60 -7.18 22.39
CA PRO A 253 -5.79 -6.41 22.74
C PRO A 253 -5.70 -4.94 22.29
N MET A 254 -6.80 -4.39 21.77
CA MET A 254 -6.89 -3.00 21.33
C MET A 254 -6.47 -1.99 22.42
N SER A 255 -6.64 -2.34 23.70
CA SER A 255 -6.20 -1.51 24.83
C SER A 255 -4.68 -1.35 24.94
N THR A 256 -3.90 -2.14 24.21
CA THR A 256 -2.44 -2.04 24.14
C THR A 256 -1.95 -1.34 22.88
N TRP A 257 -2.86 -0.94 22.01
CA TRP A 257 -2.50 -0.29 20.75
C TRP A 257 -2.09 1.17 20.99
N ASN A 258 -0.96 1.55 20.45
CA ASN A 258 -0.51 2.94 20.51
C ASN A 258 -1.47 3.87 19.77
N ASN A 259 -1.62 5.08 20.27
CA ASN A 259 -2.46 6.13 19.65
C ASN A 259 -3.96 5.77 19.60
N VAL A 260 -4.40 4.83 20.43
CA VAL A 260 -5.81 4.50 20.63
C VAL A 260 -6.16 4.65 22.09
N THR A 261 -7.17 5.46 22.38
CA THR A 261 -7.73 5.58 23.73
C THR A 261 -9.13 4.98 23.72
N LEU A 262 -9.38 4.11 24.67
CA LEU A 262 -10.70 3.49 24.84
C LEU A 262 -11.51 4.21 25.91
N TRP A 263 -12.81 4.09 25.82
CA TRP A 263 -13.71 4.51 26.88
C TRP A 263 -13.53 3.63 28.12
N GLU A 264 -13.38 4.28 29.27
CA GLU A 264 -13.35 3.65 30.59
C GLU A 264 -14.52 4.14 31.43
N GLU A 265 -15.05 3.29 32.29
CA GLU A 265 -16.26 3.56 33.09
C GLU A 265 -16.22 4.89 33.88
N GLN A 266 -15.04 5.28 34.35
CA GLN A 266 -14.84 6.51 35.14
C GLN A 266 -14.76 7.79 34.30
N MET A 267 -14.70 7.67 32.97
CA MET A 267 -14.61 8.85 32.10
C MET A 267 -15.92 9.59 32.01
N ALA A 268 -15.87 10.92 32.05
CA ALA A 268 -17.03 11.76 31.89
C ALA A 268 -17.69 11.52 30.52
N GLY A 269 -19.00 11.27 30.50
CA GLY A 269 -19.75 10.97 29.27
C GLY A 269 -19.68 9.51 28.82
N CYS A 270 -18.98 8.63 29.57
CA CYS A 270 -19.01 7.21 29.32
C CYS A 270 -20.37 6.61 29.69
N THR A 271 -20.91 5.82 28.80
CA THR A 271 -22.13 5.01 29.04
C THR A 271 -21.75 3.53 28.94
N PRO A 272 -22.53 2.60 29.52
CA PRO A 272 -22.16 1.18 29.52
C PRO A 272 -21.88 0.58 28.15
N ASP A 273 -22.56 1.06 27.12
CA ASP A 273 -22.40 0.65 25.72
C ASP A 273 -21.10 1.18 25.07
N LYS A 274 -20.48 2.20 25.66
CA LYS A 274 -19.23 2.77 25.18
C LYS A 274 -17.99 2.09 25.81
N VAL A 275 -18.12 1.46 26.97
CA VAL A 275 -16.96 0.88 27.69
C VAL A 275 -16.16 -0.04 26.80
N GLY A 276 -14.86 0.24 26.68
CA GLY A 276 -13.91 -0.52 25.85
C GLY A 276 -13.97 -0.22 24.36
N ARG A 277 -14.87 0.66 23.90
CA ARG A 277 -14.90 1.16 22.53
C ARG A 277 -13.91 2.31 22.32
N VAL A 278 -13.60 2.61 21.08
CA VAL A 278 -12.67 3.71 20.73
C VAL A 278 -13.27 5.05 21.12
N ARG A 279 -12.56 5.81 21.98
CA ARG A 279 -12.84 7.19 22.30
C ARG A 279 -12.04 8.17 21.45
N SER A 280 -10.74 7.89 21.29
CA SER A 280 -9.90 8.69 20.40
C SER A 280 -8.92 7.81 19.64
N VAL A 281 -8.54 8.27 18.45
CA VAL A 281 -7.52 7.63 17.64
C VAL A 281 -6.67 8.68 16.92
N GLU A 282 -5.34 8.43 16.87
CA GLU A 282 -4.38 9.22 16.12
C GLU A 282 -3.74 8.38 15.01
N ILE A 283 -3.87 8.82 13.79
CA ILE A 283 -3.32 8.19 12.59
C ILE A 283 -2.28 9.15 12.01
N LEU A 284 -1.02 8.79 12.14
CA LEU A 284 0.10 9.66 11.84
C LEU A 284 0.99 9.11 10.74
N LEU A 285 1.56 10.01 9.93
CA LEU A 285 2.62 9.70 8.94
C LEU A 285 2.23 8.60 7.94
N PHE A 286 0.96 8.52 7.59
CA PHE A 286 0.46 7.55 6.65
C PHE A 286 0.88 7.84 5.19
N HIS A 287 0.74 6.82 4.35
CA HIS A 287 0.96 6.88 2.92
C HIS A 287 -0.27 6.34 2.19
N THR A 288 -1.22 7.19 1.90
CA THR A 288 -2.37 6.82 1.08
C THR A 288 -2.44 7.67 -0.17
N ARG A 289 -3.08 7.15 -1.21
CA ARG A 289 -3.47 7.87 -2.43
C ARG A 289 -4.98 7.85 -2.62
N GLU A 290 -5.71 7.44 -1.61
CA GLU A 290 -7.15 7.23 -1.65
C GLU A 290 -7.82 8.07 -0.57
N LYS A 291 -9.13 8.25 -0.70
CA LYS A 291 -9.95 8.86 0.34
C LYS A 291 -9.93 8.02 1.62
N LEU A 292 -10.38 8.61 2.72
CA LEU A 292 -10.50 7.91 3.99
C LEU A 292 -11.38 6.66 3.83
N PRO A 293 -10.91 5.49 4.34
CA PRO A 293 -11.65 4.23 4.20
C PRO A 293 -13.03 4.30 4.82
N TYR A 294 -14.02 3.67 4.18
CA TYR A 294 -15.41 3.70 4.66
C TYR A 294 -15.59 3.08 6.06
N GLU A 295 -14.67 2.25 6.49
CA GLU A 295 -14.69 1.62 7.81
C GLU A 295 -14.58 2.63 8.97
N VAL A 296 -14.18 3.87 8.71
CA VAL A 296 -14.19 4.93 9.72
C VAL A 296 -15.58 5.12 10.31
N ARG A 297 -16.64 4.91 9.55
CA ARG A 297 -18.05 5.03 9.98
C ARG A 297 -18.43 4.17 11.18
N TYR A 298 -17.70 3.10 11.44
CA TYR A 298 -17.97 2.18 12.56
C TYR A 298 -17.45 2.68 13.91
N LEU A 299 -16.58 3.70 13.93
CA LEU A 299 -16.03 4.28 15.16
C LEU A 299 -17.03 5.23 15.84
N THR A 300 -18.29 4.84 15.92
CA THR A 300 -19.43 5.69 16.32
C THR A 300 -19.35 6.22 17.76
N ALA A 301 -18.55 5.61 18.63
CA ALA A 301 -18.31 6.09 19.99
C ALA A 301 -17.16 7.10 20.08
N ALA A 302 -16.45 7.38 19.00
CA ALA A 302 -15.30 8.29 19.00
C ALA A 302 -15.73 9.75 19.24
N GLU A 303 -15.02 10.42 20.13
CA GLU A 303 -15.11 11.86 20.35
C GLU A 303 -14.00 12.64 19.68
N GLU A 304 -12.86 12.00 19.43
CA GLU A 304 -11.67 12.64 18.88
C GLU A 304 -11.04 11.77 17.79
N ILE A 305 -10.83 12.35 16.63
CA ILE A 305 -10.07 11.73 15.55
C ILE A 305 -8.99 12.71 15.08
N TYR A 306 -7.77 12.22 15.06
CA TYR A 306 -6.61 12.96 14.59
C TYR A 306 -5.94 12.18 13.46
N ILE A 307 -5.96 12.75 12.25
CA ILE A 307 -5.36 12.19 11.04
C ILE A 307 -4.36 13.22 10.51
N PHE A 308 -3.08 12.88 10.51
CA PHE A 308 -2.07 13.79 10.02
C PHE A 308 -1.07 13.05 9.12
N GLY A 309 -1.07 13.42 7.84
CA GLY A 309 -0.19 12.85 6.84
C GLY A 309 1.26 13.29 6.97
N ASN A 310 2.07 12.84 6.07
CA ASN A 310 3.43 13.34 5.92
C ASN A 310 3.50 14.44 4.85
N THR A 311 4.67 15.05 4.70
CA THR A 311 4.91 16.14 3.73
C THR A 311 4.68 15.73 2.27
N ASN A 312 4.63 14.44 1.96
CA ASN A 312 4.37 13.94 0.61
C ASN A 312 2.87 13.71 0.35
N THR A 313 2.10 13.40 1.39
CA THR A 313 0.66 13.12 1.26
C THR A 313 -0.12 14.37 0.90
N PHE A 314 0.23 15.52 1.41
CA PHE A 314 -0.46 16.79 1.11
C PHE A 314 -0.36 17.21 -0.38
N MET A 315 0.53 16.61 -1.15
CA MET A 315 0.63 16.87 -2.59
C MET A 315 -0.46 16.20 -3.40
N LEU A 316 -1.23 15.31 -2.79
CA LEU A 316 -2.33 14.61 -3.45
C LEU A 316 -3.62 15.41 -3.25
N ASN A 317 -4.43 15.52 -4.28
CA ASN A 317 -5.77 16.11 -4.19
C ASN A 317 -6.73 15.01 -3.78
N LEU A 318 -6.92 14.83 -2.47
CA LEU A 318 -7.72 13.76 -1.91
C LEU A 318 -9.07 14.29 -1.40
N GLU A 319 -10.03 13.40 -1.31
CA GLU A 319 -11.33 13.63 -0.71
C GLU A 319 -11.39 12.96 0.68
N LEU A 320 -12.08 13.58 1.62
CA LEU A 320 -12.32 12.98 2.93
C LEU A 320 -13.34 11.83 2.86
N GLY A 321 -14.34 11.96 2.00
CA GLY A 321 -15.48 11.05 1.92
C GLY A 321 -16.57 11.35 2.94
N ASP A 322 -17.74 10.71 2.77
CA ASP A 322 -18.93 10.99 3.58
C ASP A 322 -18.99 10.16 4.88
N ASP A 323 -18.23 9.07 4.95
CA ASP A 323 -18.33 8.09 6.03
C ASP A 323 -17.92 8.63 7.40
N ILE A 324 -17.02 9.60 7.46
CA ILE A 324 -16.65 10.31 8.69
C ILE A 324 -17.84 11.03 9.34
N ALA A 325 -18.84 11.42 8.55
CA ALA A 325 -20.03 12.14 9.02
C ALA A 325 -21.01 11.24 9.80
N GLU A 326 -20.81 9.92 9.83
CA GLU A 326 -21.55 9.00 10.69
C GLU A 326 -21.14 9.13 12.17
N LEU A 327 -20.01 9.75 12.45
CA LEU A 327 -19.45 9.88 13.80
C LEU A 327 -20.08 11.07 14.54
N THR A 328 -21.38 11.03 14.75
CA THR A 328 -22.16 12.16 15.32
C THR A 328 -21.79 12.54 16.76
N GLN A 329 -21.01 11.71 17.45
CA GLN A 329 -20.46 12.00 18.78
C GLN A 329 -19.16 12.80 18.73
N LEU A 330 -18.60 13.00 17.53
CA LEU A 330 -17.30 13.64 17.35
C LEU A 330 -17.33 15.09 17.82
N ARG A 331 -16.36 15.44 18.67
CA ARG A 331 -16.14 16.77 19.21
C ARG A 331 -14.87 17.41 18.66
N ARG A 332 -13.86 16.59 18.31
CA ARG A 332 -12.57 17.06 17.77
C ARG A 332 -12.22 16.27 16.53
N LEU A 333 -12.03 16.99 15.44
CA LEU A 333 -11.58 16.43 14.18
C LEU A 333 -10.36 17.20 13.70
N THR A 334 -9.25 16.47 13.53
CA THR A 334 -8.07 16.97 12.83
C THR A 334 -7.83 16.12 11.59
N VAL A 335 -7.73 16.77 10.44
CA VAL A 335 -7.35 16.14 9.17
C VAL A 335 -6.32 17.04 8.49
N GLY A 336 -5.07 16.90 8.91
CA GLY A 336 -3.97 17.72 8.44
C GLY A 336 -3.03 16.99 7.48
N SER A 337 -2.38 17.71 6.59
CA SER A 337 -1.46 17.15 5.58
C SER A 337 -2.05 15.94 4.82
N TYR A 338 -3.36 15.93 4.62
CA TYR A 338 -4.06 14.85 3.91
C TYR A 338 -4.14 15.12 2.40
N GLY A 339 -4.04 16.37 2.00
CA GLY A 339 -4.20 16.80 0.61
C GLY A 339 -5.65 17.11 0.22
N LEU A 340 -6.48 17.47 1.20
CA LEU A 340 -7.88 17.84 0.95
C LEU A 340 -7.98 19.10 0.09
N ILE A 341 -8.89 19.07 -0.86
CA ILE A 341 -9.24 20.22 -1.71
C ILE A 341 -10.57 20.84 -1.30
N ASP A 342 -11.41 20.08 -0.62
CA ASP A 342 -12.72 20.50 -0.12
C ASP A 342 -13.15 19.61 1.05
N LEU A 343 -14.23 19.98 1.72
CA LEU A 343 -14.90 19.21 2.76
C LEU A 343 -16.28 18.77 2.29
N PRO A 344 -16.68 17.50 2.51
CA PRO A 344 -17.99 17.03 2.07
C PRO A 344 -19.13 17.71 2.82
N GLN A 345 -20.22 17.99 2.13
CA GLN A 345 -21.43 18.60 2.72
C GLN A 345 -22.03 17.76 3.85
N SER A 346 -21.80 16.45 3.84
CA SER A 346 -22.23 15.52 4.89
C SER A 346 -21.63 15.84 6.26
N LEU A 347 -20.48 16.52 6.34
CA LEU A 347 -19.89 16.97 7.61
C LEU A 347 -20.84 17.85 8.43
N ALA A 348 -21.82 18.51 7.81
CA ALA A 348 -22.88 19.25 8.50
C ALA A 348 -23.68 18.40 9.51
N ARG A 349 -23.55 17.07 9.48
CA ARG A 349 -24.16 16.14 10.45
C ARG A 349 -23.42 16.13 11.79
N LEU A 350 -22.18 16.59 11.85
CA LEU A 350 -21.33 16.61 13.05
C LEU A 350 -21.69 17.79 13.98
N LYS A 351 -22.93 17.85 14.45
CA LYS A 351 -23.45 18.95 15.27
C LYS A 351 -22.78 19.12 16.64
N ASN A 352 -22.00 18.13 17.07
CA ASN A 352 -21.27 18.16 18.33
C ASN A 352 -19.82 18.64 18.16
N LEU A 353 -19.38 18.94 16.93
CA LEU A 353 -18.02 19.34 16.66
C LEU A 353 -17.69 20.68 17.30
N GLU A 354 -16.67 20.70 18.15
CA GLU A 354 -16.16 21.85 18.89
C GLU A 354 -14.82 22.35 18.34
N HIS A 355 -14.04 21.43 17.74
CA HIS A 355 -12.72 21.71 17.19
C HIS A 355 -12.58 21.06 15.82
N LEU A 356 -12.24 21.88 14.83
CA LEU A 356 -11.91 21.43 13.49
C LEU A 356 -10.56 22.00 13.09
N ASP A 357 -9.61 21.10 12.82
CA ASP A 357 -8.29 21.44 12.27
C ASP A 357 -8.12 20.73 10.92
N VAL A 358 -8.06 21.53 9.87
CA VAL A 358 -7.85 21.08 8.50
C VAL A 358 -6.60 21.78 7.89
N SER A 359 -5.60 21.95 8.73
CA SER A 359 -4.34 22.60 8.35
C SER A 359 -3.51 21.78 7.36
N ALA A 360 -2.64 22.50 6.64
CA ALA A 360 -1.67 21.92 5.70
C ALA A 360 -2.34 21.03 4.62
N ASN A 361 -3.48 21.47 4.10
CA ASN A 361 -4.19 20.82 2.98
C ASN A 361 -4.09 21.65 1.69
N ASN A 362 -4.99 21.44 0.76
CA ASN A 362 -4.95 22.01 -0.59
C ASN A 362 -6.15 22.89 -0.90
N PHE A 363 -6.83 23.42 0.10
CA PHE A 363 -7.97 24.28 -0.12
C PHE A 363 -7.58 25.52 -0.94
N GLN A 364 -8.39 25.83 -1.94
CA GLN A 364 -8.28 27.05 -2.75
C GLN A 364 -9.35 28.08 -2.38
N THR A 365 -10.43 27.61 -1.77
CA THR A 365 -11.55 28.37 -1.25
C THR A 365 -11.92 27.87 0.12
N VAL A 366 -12.66 28.66 0.89
CA VAL A 366 -13.27 28.17 2.13
C VAL A 366 -14.38 27.18 1.77
N PRO A 367 -14.36 25.94 2.29
CA PRO A 367 -15.42 24.97 2.01
C PRO A 367 -16.81 25.50 2.39
N GLU A 368 -17.76 25.36 1.47
CA GLU A 368 -19.14 25.85 1.66
C GLU A 368 -19.85 25.26 2.88
N VAL A 369 -19.46 24.06 3.31
CA VAL A 369 -20.02 23.42 4.50
C VAL A 369 -19.69 24.16 5.80
N LEU A 370 -18.66 25.00 5.82
CA LEU A 370 -18.18 25.71 7.00
C LEU A 370 -19.07 26.92 7.31
N THR A 371 -20.20 26.65 7.91
CA THR A 371 -21.14 27.68 8.39
C THR A 371 -21.50 27.46 9.85
N LYS A 372 -21.92 28.52 10.54
CA LYS A 372 -22.37 28.47 11.94
C LYS A 372 -23.59 27.56 12.13
N GLU A 373 -24.46 27.50 11.14
CA GLU A 373 -25.66 26.65 11.13
C GLU A 373 -25.27 25.16 11.05
N ASN A 374 -24.22 24.86 10.30
CA ASN A 374 -23.75 23.50 10.15
C ASN A 374 -22.99 23.03 11.39
N PHE A 375 -22.23 23.91 12.03
CA PHE A 375 -21.43 23.58 13.22
C PHE A 375 -21.72 24.50 14.42
N PRO A 376 -22.90 24.37 15.03
CA PRO A 376 -23.36 25.32 16.05
C PRO A 376 -22.53 25.30 17.35
N LYS A 377 -21.73 24.26 17.58
CA LYS A 377 -20.87 24.13 18.76
C LYS A 377 -19.39 24.37 18.47
N LEU A 378 -19.03 24.68 17.21
CA LEU A 378 -17.65 24.90 16.85
C LEU A 378 -17.11 26.12 17.59
N ARG A 379 -15.93 25.94 18.22
CA ARG A 379 -15.19 26.96 18.94
C ARG A 379 -13.81 27.22 18.35
N THR A 380 -13.24 26.19 17.73
CA THR A 380 -11.90 26.28 17.14
C THR A 380 -11.95 25.84 15.69
N LEU A 381 -11.51 26.74 14.80
CA LEU A 381 -11.28 26.44 13.39
C LEU A 381 -9.83 26.77 13.04
N ILE A 382 -9.10 25.77 12.59
CA ILE A 382 -7.72 25.90 12.13
C ILE A 382 -7.67 25.46 10.67
N MET A 383 -7.37 26.43 9.79
CA MET A 383 -7.22 26.23 8.34
C MET A 383 -5.93 26.88 7.83
N ASN A 384 -4.85 26.72 8.56
CA ASN A 384 -3.59 27.31 8.15
C ASN A 384 -2.79 26.42 7.19
N ALA A 385 -1.81 27.04 6.54
CA ALA A 385 -0.83 26.36 5.68
C ALA A 385 -1.45 25.61 4.48
N ASN A 386 -2.55 26.14 3.93
CA ASN A 386 -3.06 25.71 2.64
C ASN A 386 -2.35 26.37 1.46
N GLN A 387 -1.26 27.06 1.76
CA GLN A 387 -0.32 27.65 0.82
C GLN A 387 0.47 26.55 0.13
N ARG A 388 -0.18 25.85 -0.76
CA ARG A 388 0.47 24.79 -1.49
C ARG A 388 1.18 25.33 -2.72
N SER A 389 2.48 25.23 -2.71
CA SER A 389 3.29 25.67 -3.83
C SER A 389 3.56 24.61 -4.89
N LEU A 390 3.10 23.35 -4.70
CA LEU A 390 3.57 22.27 -5.56
C LEU A 390 2.52 21.21 -5.82
N ILE A 391 2.01 21.15 -7.04
CA ILE A 391 1.52 19.91 -7.62
C ILE A 391 2.71 19.23 -8.30
N TYR A 392 3.07 18.07 -7.78
CA TYR A 392 4.01 17.21 -8.46
C TYR A 392 3.23 16.41 -9.51
N ASP A 393 3.41 16.71 -10.78
CA ASP A 393 2.99 15.79 -11.83
C ASP A 393 4.01 14.65 -11.87
N LEU A 394 3.66 13.54 -11.23
CA LEU A 394 4.50 12.34 -11.18
C LEU A 394 4.75 11.76 -12.58
N SER A 395 3.90 12.07 -13.57
CA SER A 395 4.04 11.56 -14.93
C SER A 395 5.13 12.30 -15.72
N ASN A 396 5.33 13.59 -15.42
CA ASN A 396 6.23 14.46 -16.19
C ASN A 396 7.37 15.05 -15.36
N SER A 397 7.45 14.74 -14.06
CA SER A 397 8.40 15.38 -13.12
C SER A 397 8.32 16.91 -13.15
N THR A 398 7.21 17.46 -13.58
CA THR A 398 6.97 18.90 -13.66
C THR A 398 6.33 19.37 -12.37
N ARG A 399 6.80 20.50 -11.91
CA ARG A 399 6.36 21.17 -10.72
C ARG A 399 5.45 22.31 -11.11
N THR A 400 4.16 22.23 -10.77
CA THR A 400 3.22 23.33 -11.00
C THR A 400 2.90 23.98 -9.65
N ASP A 401 3.18 25.25 -9.51
CA ASP A 401 2.80 26.00 -8.32
C ASP A 401 1.29 26.23 -8.35
N VAL A 402 0.60 25.62 -7.40
CA VAL A 402 -0.82 25.89 -7.12
C VAL A 402 -0.86 26.57 -5.76
N GLY A 403 -1.17 27.83 -5.75
CA GLY A 403 -1.30 28.60 -4.52
C GLY A 403 -2.58 28.20 -3.75
N GLY A 404 -2.62 28.45 -2.44
CA GLY A 404 -3.79 28.26 -1.57
C GLY A 404 -5.04 29.00 -2.08
N PHE A 405 -5.65 29.85 -1.29
CA PHE A 405 -6.89 30.59 -1.65
C PHE A 405 -6.72 31.61 -2.79
N ILE A 406 -6.10 31.19 -3.89
CA ILE A 406 -5.82 32.08 -5.03
C ILE A 406 -7.07 32.47 -5.81
N ASP A 407 -8.13 31.67 -5.74
CA ASP A 407 -9.38 31.91 -6.42
C ASP A 407 -10.33 32.79 -5.58
N GLU A 408 -10.02 33.01 -4.31
CA GLU A 408 -10.71 33.96 -3.43
C GLU A 408 -9.85 35.20 -3.20
N PRO A 409 -10.04 36.27 -4.00
CA PRO A 409 -9.24 37.48 -3.87
C PRO A 409 -9.50 38.26 -2.58
N GLU A 410 -10.62 37.98 -1.93
CA GLU A 410 -11.06 38.71 -0.74
C GLU A 410 -10.97 37.87 0.53
N PHE A 411 -10.86 38.55 1.65
CA PHE A 411 -10.84 37.92 2.96
C PHE A 411 -12.21 37.26 3.27
N PRO A 412 -12.26 36.02 3.81
CA PRO A 412 -13.52 35.30 4.07
C PRO A 412 -14.26 35.90 5.25
N THR A 413 -15.03 36.97 4.99
CA THR A 413 -15.71 37.79 5.98
C THR A 413 -16.69 37.01 6.85
N ASP A 414 -17.36 35.99 6.31
CA ASP A 414 -18.33 35.20 7.06
C ASP A 414 -17.69 34.39 8.20
N LEU A 415 -16.43 34.00 8.08
CA LEU A 415 -15.72 33.27 9.14
C LEU A 415 -15.49 34.15 10.37
N ILE A 416 -15.23 35.44 10.20
CA ILE A 416 -15.04 36.35 11.34
C ILE A 416 -16.35 36.81 11.97
N LYS A 417 -17.49 36.67 11.29
CA LYS A 417 -18.82 36.86 11.90
C LYS A 417 -19.22 35.71 12.82
N TRP A 418 -18.49 34.60 12.80
CA TRP A 418 -18.88 33.38 13.52
C TRP A 418 -18.59 33.38 15.03
N ASP A 419 -17.76 34.28 15.52
CA ASP A 419 -17.41 34.41 16.95
C ASP A 419 -16.81 33.13 17.55
N LEU A 420 -15.81 32.58 16.89
CA LEU A 420 -15.05 31.41 17.35
C LEU A 420 -14.07 31.81 18.47
N ASP A 421 -13.81 30.93 19.44
CA ASP A 421 -12.77 31.14 20.45
C ASP A 421 -11.37 31.23 19.81
N THR A 422 -11.17 30.45 18.75
CA THR A 422 -9.90 30.39 17.98
C THR A 422 -10.19 30.29 16.49
N LEU A 423 -9.63 31.21 15.71
CA LEU A 423 -9.64 31.19 14.24
C LEU A 423 -8.21 31.36 13.72
N VAL A 424 -7.69 30.35 13.00
CA VAL A 424 -6.34 30.39 12.42
C VAL A 424 -6.43 30.23 10.92
N LEU A 425 -6.09 31.30 10.19
CA LEU A 425 -6.09 31.38 8.72
C LEU A 425 -4.71 31.76 8.17
N SER A 426 -3.65 31.53 8.93
CA SER A 426 -2.29 31.89 8.54
C SER A 426 -1.79 31.06 7.36
N VAL A 427 -0.90 31.63 6.54
CA VAL A 427 -0.20 30.90 5.48
C VAL A 427 -1.17 30.35 4.40
N ASN A 428 -2.09 31.18 3.90
CA ASN A 428 -3.13 30.76 2.95
C ASN A 428 -3.17 31.58 1.65
N TYR A 429 -2.33 32.58 1.48
CA TYR A 429 -2.39 33.55 0.37
C TYR A 429 -3.67 34.41 0.32
N LEU A 430 -4.43 34.50 1.39
CA LEU A 430 -5.54 35.45 1.49
C LEU A 430 -5.04 36.87 1.14
N GLN A 431 -5.81 37.61 0.38
CA GLN A 431 -5.45 38.94 -0.09
C GLN A 431 -6.57 39.94 0.13
N GLY A 432 -6.26 41.21 -0.02
CA GLY A 432 -7.23 42.28 0.16
C GLY A 432 -7.11 42.96 1.53
N GLU A 433 -8.10 43.78 1.86
CA GLU A 433 -8.22 44.49 3.11
C GLU A 433 -9.12 43.77 4.09
N LEU A 434 -8.87 43.95 5.39
CA LEU A 434 -9.79 43.43 6.40
C LEU A 434 -11.07 44.26 6.41
N PRO A 435 -12.27 43.64 6.53
CA PRO A 435 -13.53 44.38 6.53
C PRO A 435 -13.67 45.25 7.78
N THR A 436 -14.18 46.45 7.62
CA THR A 436 -14.48 47.37 8.75
C THR A 436 -15.81 47.12 9.40
N PHE A 437 -16.79 46.55 8.66
CA PHE A 437 -18.18 46.34 9.06
C PHE A 437 -18.95 47.61 9.39
N GLU A 438 -18.50 48.78 9.01
CA GLU A 438 -19.16 50.04 9.35
C GLU A 438 -20.62 50.09 8.86
N ASP A 439 -20.86 49.62 7.66
CA ASP A 439 -22.16 49.61 7.01
C ASP A 439 -22.95 48.31 7.24
N ASP A 440 -22.40 47.34 7.98
CA ASP A 440 -23.06 46.06 8.24
C ASP A 440 -23.98 46.15 9.48
N PRO A 441 -25.32 46.10 9.30
CA PRO A 441 -26.26 46.17 10.42
C PRO A 441 -26.28 44.91 11.29
N GLU A 442 -25.79 43.76 10.76
CA GLU A 442 -25.73 42.51 11.51
C GLU A 442 -24.61 42.51 12.55
N VAL A 443 -23.61 43.37 12.37
CA VAL A 443 -22.51 43.53 13.33
C VAL A 443 -22.77 44.79 14.17
N PRO A 444 -23.27 44.67 15.40
CA PRO A 444 -23.59 45.82 16.26
C PRO A 444 -22.31 46.49 16.77
N TYR A 445 -22.46 47.66 17.33
CA TYR A 445 -21.44 48.31 18.13
C TYR A 445 -21.49 47.82 19.58
N TYR A 446 -20.39 47.94 20.32
CA TYR A 446 -20.43 47.79 21.77
C TYR A 446 -21.31 48.87 22.39
N THR A 447 -22.12 48.45 23.35
CA THR A 447 -23.02 49.35 24.10
C THR A 447 -22.37 49.75 25.42
N GLN A 448 -22.84 50.88 26.00
CA GLN A 448 -22.38 51.33 27.33
C GLN A 448 -22.67 50.26 28.40
N GLU A 449 -23.84 49.62 28.33
CA GLU A 449 -24.21 48.56 29.28
C GLU A 449 -23.26 47.36 29.26
N GLU A 450 -22.85 46.96 28.05
CA GLU A 450 -21.85 45.85 27.89
C GLU A 450 -20.49 46.26 28.45
N ILE A 451 -20.09 47.50 28.29
CA ILE A 451 -18.83 48.01 28.83
C ILE A 451 -18.88 48.08 30.34
N ASP A 452 -20.00 48.56 30.88
CA ASP A 452 -20.17 48.70 32.33
C ASP A 452 -20.29 47.35 33.05
N ALA A 453 -20.75 46.33 32.34
CA ALA A 453 -20.88 44.97 32.88
C ALA A 453 -19.56 44.19 32.96
N VAL A 454 -18.51 44.67 32.30
CA VAL A 454 -17.23 43.97 32.21
C VAL A 454 -16.08 44.92 32.56
N ASP A 455 -15.44 44.68 33.69
CA ASP A 455 -14.33 45.50 34.20
C ASP A 455 -13.15 45.69 33.20
N THR A 456 -13.13 44.88 32.14
CA THR A 456 -12.06 44.87 31.15
C THR A 456 -12.35 45.65 29.87
N LEU A 457 -13.59 46.12 29.66
CA LEU A 457 -13.97 46.89 28.48
C LEU A 457 -13.83 48.41 28.77
N PRO A 458 -12.86 49.11 28.21
CA PRO A 458 -12.68 50.52 28.48
C PRO A 458 -13.76 51.38 27.78
N GLN A 459 -14.13 52.50 28.41
CA GLN A 459 -15.09 53.45 27.93
C GLN A 459 -14.84 53.92 26.49
N PHE A 460 -13.57 53.99 26.07
CA PHE A 460 -13.25 54.47 24.73
C PHE A 460 -13.83 53.57 23.60
N LEU A 461 -14.18 52.29 23.88
CA LEU A 461 -14.80 51.43 22.89
C LEU A 461 -16.20 51.94 22.46
N VAL A 462 -16.94 52.56 23.40
CA VAL A 462 -18.21 53.23 23.09
C VAL A 462 -17.96 54.55 22.39
N ASP A 463 -17.02 55.35 22.92
CA ASP A 463 -16.67 56.67 22.40
C ASP A 463 -16.19 56.62 20.95
N HIS A 464 -15.45 55.54 20.60
CA HIS A 464 -15.00 55.28 19.24
C HIS A 464 -15.96 54.47 18.41
N ARG A 465 -17.12 54.04 18.99
CA ARG A 465 -18.14 53.24 18.30
C ARG A 465 -17.55 52.01 17.64
N ILE A 466 -16.81 51.20 18.41
CA ILE A 466 -16.17 50.00 17.92
C ILE A 466 -17.21 48.92 17.61
N LYS A 467 -17.07 48.31 16.43
CA LYS A 467 -17.91 47.19 16.01
C LYS A 467 -17.61 45.95 16.84
N LYS A 468 -18.67 45.20 17.20
CA LYS A 468 -18.57 43.98 18.00
C LYS A 468 -18.33 42.77 17.10
N VAL A 469 -17.10 42.66 16.59
CA VAL A 469 -16.67 41.58 15.73
C VAL A 469 -15.95 40.53 16.56
N MET A 470 -16.32 39.25 16.42
CA MET A 470 -15.70 38.12 17.15
C MET A 470 -15.51 38.37 18.65
N PRO A 471 -16.51 38.83 19.41
CA PRO A 471 -16.34 39.34 20.77
C PRO A 471 -15.77 38.29 21.75
N SER A 472 -15.92 36.99 21.48
CA SER A 472 -15.41 35.90 22.33
C SER A 472 -14.06 35.37 21.88
N THR A 473 -13.54 35.82 20.73
CA THR A 473 -12.30 35.29 20.14
C THR A 473 -11.10 35.70 20.95
N LYS A 474 -10.34 34.69 21.38
CA LYS A 474 -9.07 34.86 22.10
C LYS A 474 -7.86 34.75 21.20
N ARG A 475 -7.96 33.95 20.14
CA ARG A 475 -6.86 33.71 19.21
C ARG A 475 -7.33 33.90 17.77
N PHE A 476 -6.74 34.88 17.12
CA PHE A 476 -6.95 35.17 15.71
C PHE A 476 -5.58 35.27 15.01
N ALA A 477 -5.30 34.39 14.06
CA ALA A 477 -4.05 34.34 13.36
C ALA A 477 -4.27 34.40 11.85
N ILE A 478 -3.69 35.42 11.21
CA ILE A 478 -3.80 35.71 9.77
C ILE A 478 -2.45 36.03 9.14
N ASN A 479 -1.36 35.76 9.85
CA ASN A 479 -0.01 36.05 9.36
C ASN A 479 0.38 35.20 8.14
N PHE A 480 1.38 35.66 7.40
CA PHE A 480 1.89 35.03 6.18
C PHE A 480 0.81 34.84 5.08
N ASN A 481 -0.12 35.79 5.01
CA ASN A 481 -1.03 35.99 3.88
C ASN A 481 -0.53 37.13 2.99
N ARG A 482 -1.39 37.75 2.22
CA ARG A 482 -1.12 38.90 1.33
C ARG A 482 -2.08 40.05 1.63
N LEU A 483 -2.47 40.19 2.88
CA LEU A 483 -3.34 41.24 3.36
C LEU A 483 -2.58 42.59 3.38
N TYR A 484 -3.33 43.64 3.16
CA TYR A 484 -2.77 45.03 3.14
C TYR A 484 -3.83 46.02 3.68
N GLY A 485 -3.51 47.30 3.62
CA GLY A 485 -4.37 48.39 4.06
C GLY A 485 -4.29 48.64 5.58
N ASN A 486 -5.38 49.05 6.17
CA ASN A 486 -5.47 49.38 7.58
C ASN A 486 -6.01 48.19 8.40
N LEU A 487 -5.43 47.99 9.58
CA LEU A 487 -6.07 47.20 10.61
C LEU A 487 -7.33 47.94 11.06
N PRO A 488 -8.51 47.30 11.01
CA PRO A 488 -9.78 47.93 11.41
C PRO A 488 -9.85 48.13 12.93
N ASP A 489 -10.59 49.14 13.37
CA ASP A 489 -10.71 49.50 14.79
C ASP A 489 -11.24 48.34 15.66
N TRP A 490 -12.14 47.52 15.14
CA TRP A 490 -12.65 46.35 15.87
C TRP A 490 -11.50 45.37 16.22
N LEU A 491 -10.43 45.33 15.43
CA LEU A 491 -9.28 44.46 15.66
C LEU A 491 -8.25 45.13 16.54
N LEU A 492 -7.95 46.40 16.29
CA LEU A 492 -6.98 47.18 17.09
C LEU A 492 -7.39 47.30 18.56
N TYR A 493 -8.69 47.42 18.82
CA TYR A 493 -9.26 47.62 20.15
C TYR A 493 -10.04 46.42 20.66
N HIS A 494 -9.73 45.25 20.18
CA HIS A 494 -10.48 44.02 20.51
C HIS A 494 -10.33 43.67 22.01
N PRO A 495 -11.46 43.45 22.76
CA PRO A 495 -11.41 43.28 24.20
C PRO A 495 -10.83 41.96 24.70
N ALA A 496 -10.94 40.90 23.91
CA ALA A 496 -10.63 39.55 24.36
C ALA A 496 -9.45 38.90 23.66
N LEU A 497 -8.95 39.52 22.58
CA LEU A 497 -7.90 38.94 21.77
C LEU A 497 -6.58 38.84 22.52
N ASP A 498 -6.03 37.65 22.55
CA ASP A 498 -4.69 37.41 23.10
C ASP A 498 -3.65 37.64 22.01
N TRP A 499 -3.04 38.82 22.03
CA TRP A 499 -1.99 39.23 21.10
C TRP A 499 -0.63 38.56 21.35
N TRP A 500 -0.61 37.66 22.33
CA TRP A 500 0.64 37.02 22.74
C TRP A 500 1.24 36.10 21.68
N VAL A 501 0.47 35.69 20.66
CA VAL A 501 1.04 34.93 19.55
C VAL A 501 1.78 35.89 18.63
N PRO A 502 3.13 36.00 18.74
CA PRO A 502 3.91 36.84 17.87
C PRO A 502 3.58 36.47 16.42
N TYR A 503 3.52 37.43 15.55
CA TYR A 503 3.26 37.24 14.13
C TYR A 503 1.83 36.84 13.73
N SER A 504 0.89 36.74 14.65
CA SER A 504 -0.47 36.32 14.29
C SER A 504 -1.20 37.25 13.34
N LEU A 505 -0.80 38.55 13.29
CA LEU A 505 -1.45 39.55 12.44
C LEU A 505 -0.48 40.26 11.48
N VAL A 506 0.70 40.65 11.95
CA VAL A 506 1.54 41.65 11.30
C VAL A 506 2.37 41.15 10.13
N PHE A 507 2.80 39.90 10.14
CA PHE A 507 3.62 39.39 9.04
C PHE A 507 2.75 38.98 7.86
N GLN A 508 2.75 39.81 6.82
CA GLN A 508 2.09 39.48 5.56
C GLN A 508 3.15 39.23 4.48
N GLN A 509 2.87 38.31 3.59
CA GLN A 509 3.71 38.12 2.41
C GLN A 509 3.41 39.20 1.41
N GLU A 510 4.45 39.94 0.97
CA GLU A 510 4.29 40.82 -0.17
C GLU A 510 3.75 40.04 -1.37
N GLY A 511 2.63 40.49 -1.91
CA GLY A 511 2.11 39.99 -3.17
C GLY A 511 3.18 40.00 -4.24
N ARG A 512 3.27 38.93 -4.99
CA ARG A 512 4.20 38.66 -6.08
C ARG A 512 5.10 39.84 -6.44
N ALA A 513 6.36 39.83 -5.98
CA ALA A 513 7.45 40.61 -6.55
C ALA A 513 7.65 42.03 -6.10
N ARG A 514 7.37 42.40 -4.91
CA ARG A 514 7.97 43.60 -4.35
C ARG A 514 9.09 43.25 -3.37
N ASN A 515 10.27 42.95 -3.91
CA ASN A 515 11.55 42.93 -3.21
C ASN A 515 11.67 42.03 -1.94
N GLY A 516 10.86 41.00 -1.76
CA GLY A 516 10.97 40.04 -0.66
C GLY A 516 10.77 40.67 0.73
N ARG A 517 10.14 41.84 0.83
CA ARG A 517 9.73 42.44 2.10
C ARG A 517 8.33 41.97 2.45
N GLN A 518 8.14 41.70 3.75
CA GLN A 518 6.81 41.41 4.27
C GLN A 518 5.94 42.67 4.17
N ALA A 519 4.71 42.53 3.64
CA ALA A 519 3.75 43.61 3.69
C ALA A 519 3.29 43.81 5.13
N MET A 520 3.23 45.07 5.56
CA MET A 520 2.76 45.48 6.88
C MET A 520 1.50 46.29 6.69
N PHE A 521 0.65 46.30 7.70
CA PHE A 521 -0.54 47.16 7.69
C PHE A 521 -0.12 48.65 7.89
N ASP A 522 -0.80 49.55 7.19
CA ASP A 522 -0.43 50.95 7.11
C ASP A 522 -0.50 51.70 8.47
N ASN A 523 -1.44 51.28 9.33
CA ASN A 523 -1.67 51.87 10.65
C ASN A 523 -1.17 50.99 11.79
N GLU A 524 -0.25 50.08 11.53
CA GLU A 524 0.34 49.25 12.57
C GLU A 524 0.96 50.13 13.65
N PRO A 525 0.63 49.94 14.93
CA PRO A 525 1.20 50.71 16.00
C PRO A 525 2.72 50.57 16.05
N ALA A 526 3.43 51.73 16.08
CA ALA A 526 4.88 51.76 15.99
C ALA A 526 5.63 51.03 17.11
N ASN A 527 4.93 50.73 18.19
CA ASN A 527 5.45 49.99 19.34
C ASN A 527 5.03 48.52 19.38
N LEU A 528 4.31 48.02 18.38
CA LEU A 528 4.14 46.60 18.22
C LEU A 528 5.52 45.97 18.08
N ASN A 529 6.08 45.60 19.22
CA ASN A 529 7.35 44.90 19.22
C ASN A 529 7.10 43.49 18.72
N TYR A 530 7.59 43.17 17.55
CA TYR A 530 7.38 41.96 16.80
C TYR A 530 7.52 40.66 17.57
N TYR A 531 8.09 40.73 18.77
CA TYR A 531 8.58 39.53 19.37
C TYR A 531 8.01 39.20 20.75
N TYR A 532 7.50 40.19 21.52
CA TYR A 532 7.29 39.92 22.95
C TYR A 532 6.21 40.75 23.67
N GLU A 533 5.55 41.70 23.04
CA GLU A 533 4.61 42.55 23.74
C GLU A 533 3.16 42.12 23.51
N VAL A 534 2.50 41.82 24.61
CA VAL A 534 1.04 41.54 24.62
C VAL A 534 0.33 42.85 24.42
N TYR A 535 -0.39 42.98 23.32
CA TYR A 535 -1.27 44.09 23.07
C TYR A 535 -2.55 43.90 23.84
N THR A 536 -2.72 44.58 24.92
CA THR A 536 -3.92 44.49 25.77
C THR A 536 -4.67 45.83 25.72
N PHE A 537 -5.92 45.84 26.11
CA PHE A 537 -6.74 47.04 26.20
C PHE A 537 -6.20 48.09 27.16
N LYS A 538 -5.28 47.71 28.04
CA LYS A 538 -4.56 48.63 28.93
C LYS A 538 -3.44 49.39 28.22
N GLN A 539 -3.11 48.97 26.99
CA GLN A 539 -2.15 49.67 26.16
C GLN A 539 -2.91 50.63 25.22
N LYS A 540 -2.61 51.88 25.28
CA LYS A 540 -3.19 52.83 24.33
C LYS A 540 -2.60 52.60 22.95
N PRO A 541 -3.37 52.78 21.86
CA PRO A 541 -2.90 52.64 20.48
C PRO A 541 -1.69 53.53 20.15
N THR A 542 -1.47 54.56 20.95
CA THR A 542 -0.32 55.50 20.85
C THR A 542 0.98 54.93 21.40
N GLY A 543 1.00 53.71 21.92
CA GLY A 543 2.19 53.12 22.54
C GLY A 543 2.50 53.65 23.93
N GLU A 544 1.61 54.39 24.53
CA GLU A 544 1.71 54.78 25.93
C GLU A 544 1.24 53.62 26.81
N TYR A 545 2.10 53.07 27.60
CA TYR A 545 1.79 52.13 28.67
C TYR A 545 1.30 52.89 29.88
N GLU A 546 0.26 52.46 30.51
CA GLU A 546 -0.09 52.93 31.84
C GLU A 546 0.83 52.34 32.90
#